data_0ce3b56e1d88731c7588d69fda15bac3
#
_entry.id   0ce3b56e1d88731c7588d69fda15bac3
#
_cell.length_a   1.000
_cell.length_b   1.000
_cell.length_c   1.000
_cell.angle_alpha   90.00
_cell.angle_beta   90.00
_cell.angle_gamma   90.00
#
_symmetry.space_group_name_H-M   'P 1'
#
loop_
_entity.id
_entity.type
_entity.pdbx_description
1 polymer ?
#
loop_
_entity_poly.entity_id
_entity_poly.type
_entity_poly.pdbx_seq_one_letter_code
_entity_poly.pdbx_strand_id
1 'polypeptide(L)'
;MSDPKVNRLSRRALLRYSAIGIAAVGGGAVLSACQTTNPDTGQPESEGGLQQRVDSGQPIRLAIANEPPYTVLTAEGELTGAEPDVAKAVLERMGITNIEGVQTQYDSMIPGLTANRWDMVTAGMFMDQARCSQVLYASPVIVSTESFAVPAGNPKGLTTIDDVMNQDVQVAVLAGSFELRAAKSLGVPESKLPTYPAAPDALQGLADGRVDAVLLPTLSLEAEKEKGGNFEITAPLEDFPTTGSSAAFRQTDTEFQGKYNEELKAFKETPEFEAILEKWGFSADAARKATTEELCSVEAG
;
A
#
# COMPACT_ATOMS: atom_id res chain seq x y z
N MET A 1 6.70 66.46 7.94
CA MET A 1 6.53 65.09 8.53
C MET A 1 6.96 64.12 7.46
N SER A 2 8.09 63.49 7.65
CA SER A 2 8.93 62.83 6.61
C SER A 2 8.65 61.33 6.55
N ASP A 3 8.38 60.87 5.32
CA ASP A 3 8.18 59.45 4.99
C ASP A 3 9.53 58.70 4.95
N PRO A 4 9.67 57.49 5.53
CA PRO A 4 10.90 56.72 5.39
C PRO A 4 10.86 55.84 4.11
N LYS A 5 11.85 56.07 3.24
CA LYS A 5 12.13 55.32 2.03
C LYS A 5 12.55 53.88 2.35
N VAL A 6 11.78 52.91 1.89
CA VAL A 6 12.15 51.49 1.88
C VAL A 6 13.12 51.21 0.74
N ASN A 7 14.36 50.86 1.11
CA ASN A 7 15.45 50.50 0.17
C ASN A 7 15.28 49.05 -0.33
N ARG A 8 14.89 48.89 -1.57
CA ARG A 8 14.83 47.56 -2.26
C ARG A 8 16.22 47.20 -2.74
N LEU A 9 16.85 46.24 -2.05
CA LEU A 9 18.10 45.63 -2.50
C LEU A 9 17.87 44.74 -3.73
N SER A 10 18.53 45.07 -4.82
CA SER A 10 18.49 44.39 -6.11
C SER A 10 19.25 43.06 -6.05
N ARG A 11 18.65 41.99 -6.64
CA ARG A 11 19.19 40.62 -6.74
C ARG A 11 20.52 40.51 -7.48
N ARG A 12 21.10 41.59 -7.98
CA ARG A 12 22.37 41.63 -8.74
C ARG A 12 23.63 41.91 -7.92
N ALA A 13 23.50 42.20 -6.60
CA ALA A 13 24.63 42.53 -5.76
C ALA A 13 25.29 41.35 -5.02
N LEU A 14 24.77 40.13 -5.14
CA LEU A 14 25.23 38.92 -4.41
C LEU A 14 26.26 38.07 -5.17
N LEU A 15 26.71 38.47 -6.34
CA LEU A 15 27.62 37.70 -7.20
C LEU A 15 29.04 38.24 -7.33
N ARG A 16 29.54 39.10 -6.40
CA ARG A 16 30.84 39.75 -6.54
C ARG A 16 31.79 39.68 -5.34
N TYR A 17 31.73 38.62 -4.52
CA TYR A 17 32.81 38.37 -3.54
C TYR A 17 33.05 36.86 -3.40
N SER A 18 33.80 36.27 -4.34
CA SER A 18 34.44 34.96 -4.16
C SER A 18 35.62 34.83 -5.11
N ALA A 19 36.71 35.50 -4.79
CA ALA A 19 38.04 35.16 -5.32
C ALA A 19 39.08 35.65 -4.35
N ILE A 20 39.88 34.75 -3.84
CA ILE A 20 41.29 34.83 -3.43
C ILE A 20 41.50 33.96 -2.18
N GLY A 21 42.34 32.91 -2.36
CA GLY A 21 42.88 32.12 -1.25
C GLY A 21 43.34 30.72 -1.68
N ILE A 22 44.36 30.66 -2.55
CA ILE A 22 45.12 29.42 -2.82
C ILE A 22 46.18 29.28 -1.74
N ALA A 23 46.18 28.14 -1.03
CA ALA A 23 47.38 27.58 -0.44
C ALA A 23 47.26 26.06 -0.40
N ALA A 24 48.16 25.41 -1.14
CA ALA A 24 48.31 23.98 -1.21
C ALA A 24 48.90 23.41 0.09
N VAL A 25 48.53 22.15 0.42
CA VAL A 25 49.43 21.04 0.80
C VAL A 25 48.59 19.76 1.06
N GLY A 26 48.96 18.66 0.44
CA GLY A 26 48.90 17.30 0.98
C GLY A 26 47.65 16.45 0.73
N GLY A 27 47.69 15.61 -0.24
CA GLY A 27 47.23 14.23 -0.42
C GLY A 27 46.16 13.65 0.52
N GLY A 28 44.98 13.42 -0.05
CA GLY A 28 43.97 12.57 0.53
C GLY A 28 42.74 12.67 -0.36
N ALA A 29 42.56 11.75 -1.32
CA ALA A 29 41.34 11.64 -2.08
C ALA A 29 40.21 11.25 -1.14
N VAL A 30 39.47 12.22 -0.62
CA VAL A 30 38.17 11.98 0.03
C VAL A 30 37.17 11.86 -1.13
N LEU A 31 36.84 10.63 -1.49
CA LEU A 31 35.62 10.37 -2.23
C LEU A 31 34.45 10.86 -1.36
N SER A 32 33.98 12.07 -1.62
CA SER A 32 32.74 12.57 -1.04
C SER A 32 31.61 11.74 -1.67
N ALA A 33 31.25 10.65 -1.02
CA ALA A 33 30.00 9.94 -1.31
C ALA A 33 28.88 10.98 -1.09
N CYS A 34 28.12 11.29 -2.12
CA CYS A 34 26.87 12.03 -2.01
C CYS A 34 25.92 11.16 -1.20
N GLN A 35 25.88 11.33 0.13
CA GLN A 35 24.83 10.73 0.95
C GLN A 35 23.55 11.49 0.63
N THR A 36 22.58 10.78 0.11
CA THR A 36 21.19 11.25 0.03
C THR A 36 20.64 11.34 1.45
N THR A 37 20.08 12.46 1.80
CA THR A 37 19.43 12.69 3.11
C THR A 37 17.92 12.66 2.94
N ASN A 38 17.23 11.99 3.87
CA ASN A 38 15.77 12.00 3.92
C ASN A 38 15.27 13.44 4.08
N PRO A 39 14.41 13.97 3.17
CA PRO A 39 13.96 15.35 3.19
C PRO A 39 13.10 15.70 4.41
N ASP A 40 12.48 14.70 5.07
CA ASP A 40 11.61 14.94 6.23
C ASP A 40 12.34 14.92 7.58
N THR A 41 13.46 14.22 7.69
CA THR A 41 14.20 14.08 8.96
C THR A 41 15.62 14.62 8.91
N GLY A 42 16.16 14.95 7.74
CA GLY A 42 17.53 15.40 7.56
C GLY A 42 18.62 14.35 7.88
N GLN A 43 18.19 13.09 8.14
CA GLN A 43 19.11 11.99 8.38
C GLN A 43 19.62 11.39 7.07
N PRO A 44 20.89 10.93 7.01
CA PRO A 44 21.37 10.24 5.82
C PRO A 44 20.54 8.98 5.58
N GLU A 45 20.04 8.82 4.35
CA GLU A 45 19.44 7.54 3.94
C GLU A 45 20.52 6.46 4.13
N SER A 46 20.18 5.42 4.88
CA SER A 46 21.09 4.27 5.02
C SER A 46 21.20 3.57 3.66
N GLU A 47 22.41 3.57 3.08
CA GLU A 47 22.72 2.79 1.85
C GLU A 47 22.56 1.28 2.03
N GLY A 48 22.23 0.81 3.24
CA GLY A 48 21.99 -0.58 3.56
C GLY A 48 20.51 -0.92 3.56
N GLY A 49 20.15 -2.03 2.93
CA GLY A 49 18.80 -2.55 2.87
C GLY A 49 18.15 -2.75 4.24
N LEU A 50 16.94 -3.31 4.26
CA LEU A 50 16.13 -3.54 5.46
C LEU A 50 16.91 -4.23 6.61
N GLN A 51 17.81 -5.17 6.31
CA GLN A 51 18.62 -5.85 7.32
C GLN A 51 19.50 -4.86 8.11
N GLN A 52 20.17 -3.92 7.44
CA GLN A 52 21.02 -2.93 8.12
C GLN A 52 20.18 -2.00 9.04
N ARG A 53 18.96 -1.69 8.64
CA ARG A 53 18.03 -0.91 9.46
C ARG A 53 17.70 -1.63 10.76
N VAL A 54 17.43 -2.94 10.68
CA VAL A 54 17.21 -3.82 11.83
C VAL A 54 18.46 -3.86 12.73
N ASP A 55 19.63 -4.11 12.14
CA ASP A 55 20.90 -4.24 12.88
C ASP A 55 21.27 -2.93 13.60
N SER A 56 20.84 -1.79 13.09
CA SER A 56 21.03 -0.48 13.72
C SER A 56 19.97 -0.13 14.77
N GLY A 57 19.00 -1.03 15.03
CA GLY A 57 17.92 -0.83 16.01
C GLY A 57 16.88 0.23 15.60
N GLN A 58 16.85 0.63 14.33
CA GLN A 58 15.85 1.57 13.83
C GLN A 58 14.50 0.87 13.65
N PRO A 59 13.36 1.59 13.76
CA PRO A 59 12.05 1.00 13.56
C PRO A 59 11.88 0.53 12.11
N ILE A 60 11.24 -0.63 11.92
CA ILE A 60 10.74 -1.06 10.61
C ILE A 60 9.44 -0.30 10.32
N ARG A 61 9.40 0.40 9.21
CA ARG A 61 8.24 1.17 8.76
C ARG A 61 7.37 0.30 7.86
N LEU A 62 6.14 0.07 8.29
CA LEU A 62 5.14 -0.70 7.56
C LEU A 62 4.15 0.26 6.88
N ALA A 63 4.12 0.29 5.56
CA ALA A 63 3.12 1.05 4.81
C ALA A 63 1.77 0.33 4.84
N ILE A 64 0.70 1.09 5.10
CA ILE A 64 -0.69 0.62 5.18
C ILE A 64 -1.64 1.58 4.46
N ALA A 65 -2.81 1.06 4.02
CA ALA A 65 -3.87 1.86 3.38
C ALA A 65 -4.93 2.37 4.38
N ASN A 66 -4.97 1.84 5.61
CA ASN A 66 -6.05 2.04 6.56
C ASN A 66 -7.41 1.62 5.99
N GLU A 67 -7.47 0.42 5.44
CA GLU A 67 -8.65 -0.23 4.85
C GLU A 67 -9.01 -1.49 5.65
N PRO A 68 -9.96 -1.40 6.60
CA PRO A 68 -10.42 -2.56 7.37
C PRO A 68 -11.11 -3.61 6.47
N PRO A 69 -10.97 -4.89 6.75
CA PRO A 69 -10.22 -5.52 7.86
C PRO A 69 -8.74 -5.79 7.56
N TYR A 70 -8.26 -5.41 6.36
CA TYR A 70 -6.88 -5.65 5.92
C TYR A 70 -5.89 -4.91 6.78
N THR A 71 -6.10 -3.61 6.96
CA THR A 71 -5.23 -2.71 7.73
C THR A 71 -6.05 -1.67 8.49
N VAL A 72 -5.67 -1.40 9.72
CA VAL A 72 -6.31 -0.42 10.59
C VAL A 72 -5.24 0.41 11.30
N LEU A 73 -5.37 1.72 11.23
CA LEU A 73 -4.68 2.64 12.13
C LEU A 73 -5.73 3.18 13.10
N THR A 74 -5.62 2.81 14.38
CA THR A 74 -6.59 3.26 15.39
C THR A 74 -6.44 4.75 15.69
N ALA A 75 -7.42 5.33 16.37
CA ALA A 75 -7.36 6.74 16.78
C ALA A 75 -6.18 7.03 17.74
N GLU A 76 -5.73 6.01 18.45
CA GLU A 76 -4.56 6.04 19.36
C GLU A 76 -3.24 5.88 18.59
N GLY A 77 -3.28 5.63 17.27
CA GLY A 77 -2.13 5.43 16.42
C GLY A 77 -1.60 3.99 16.42
N GLU A 78 -2.35 3.03 16.96
CA GLU A 78 -1.98 1.62 16.92
C GLU A 78 -2.20 1.05 15.53
N LEU A 79 -1.18 0.36 15.01
CA LEU A 79 -1.24 -0.39 13.77
C LEU A 79 -1.80 -1.79 14.04
N THR A 80 -2.89 -2.17 13.35
CA THR A 80 -3.52 -3.49 13.43
C THR A 80 -4.21 -3.84 12.09
N GLY A 81 -4.93 -4.96 12.05
CA GLY A 81 -5.52 -5.48 10.82
C GLY A 81 -4.93 -6.84 10.48
N ALA A 82 -5.56 -7.58 9.56
CA ALA A 82 -5.13 -8.95 9.25
C ALA A 82 -3.65 -9.03 8.84
N GLU A 83 -3.23 -8.22 7.90
CA GLU A 83 -1.86 -8.28 7.38
C GLU A 83 -0.82 -7.70 8.36
N PRO A 84 -1.03 -6.52 8.99
CA PRO A 84 -0.13 -6.02 10.00
C PRO A 84 0.00 -6.91 11.23
N ASP A 85 -1.08 -7.55 11.69
CA ASP A 85 -1.03 -8.43 12.87
C ASP A 85 -0.21 -9.68 12.55
N VAL A 86 -0.35 -10.30 11.35
CA VAL A 86 0.51 -11.38 10.88
C VAL A 86 1.96 -10.91 10.74
N ALA A 87 2.19 -9.74 10.13
CA ALA A 87 3.54 -9.23 9.92
C ALA A 87 4.26 -8.95 11.25
N LYS A 88 3.56 -8.37 12.23
CA LYS A 88 4.11 -8.14 13.57
C LYS A 88 4.48 -9.46 14.26
N ALA A 89 3.59 -10.46 14.20
CA ALA A 89 3.87 -11.77 14.80
C ALA A 89 5.10 -12.44 14.16
N VAL A 90 5.25 -12.39 12.84
CA VAL A 90 6.44 -12.92 12.14
C VAL A 90 7.70 -12.14 12.53
N LEU A 91 7.65 -10.79 12.52
CA LEU A 91 8.79 -9.96 12.90
C LEU A 91 9.21 -10.18 14.35
N GLU A 92 8.26 -10.34 15.29
CA GLU A 92 8.52 -10.63 16.70
C GLU A 92 9.24 -11.98 16.86
N ARG A 93 8.85 -13.01 16.10
CA ARG A 93 9.52 -14.31 16.07
C ARG A 93 10.95 -14.22 15.50
N MET A 94 11.20 -13.22 14.64
CA MET A 94 12.56 -12.85 14.17
C MET A 94 13.33 -11.98 15.19
N GLY A 95 12.75 -11.66 16.35
CA GLY A 95 13.35 -10.79 17.38
C GLY A 95 13.21 -9.29 17.10
N ILE A 96 12.33 -8.89 16.18
CA ILE A 96 12.14 -7.50 15.75
C ILE A 96 10.80 -6.98 16.30
N THR A 97 10.87 -6.08 17.26
CA THR A 97 9.68 -5.50 17.93
C THR A 97 9.52 -4.00 17.71
N ASN A 98 10.55 -3.34 17.18
CA ASN A 98 10.50 -1.89 16.88
C ASN A 98 9.86 -1.65 15.52
N ILE A 99 8.56 -1.39 15.49
CA ILE A 99 7.74 -1.29 14.29
C ILE A 99 6.95 0.03 14.32
N GLU A 100 6.86 0.69 13.16
CA GLU A 100 6.12 1.94 12.95
C GLU A 100 5.17 1.78 11.76
N GLY A 101 3.90 2.20 11.91
CA GLY A 101 2.93 2.24 10.83
C GLY A 101 2.98 3.56 10.07
N VAL A 102 3.01 3.50 8.73
CA VAL A 102 2.96 4.67 7.84
C VAL A 102 1.74 4.56 6.95
N GLN A 103 0.76 5.44 7.15
CA GLN A 103 -0.42 5.46 6.29
C GLN A 103 -0.11 6.12 4.95
N THR A 104 -0.52 5.47 3.85
CA THR A 104 -0.35 5.97 2.48
C THR A 104 -1.46 5.46 1.56
N GLN A 105 -1.49 5.95 0.32
CA GLN A 105 -2.42 5.49 -0.72
C GLN A 105 -1.79 4.36 -1.55
N TYR A 106 -2.61 3.53 -2.19
CA TYR A 106 -2.14 2.36 -2.96
C TYR A 106 -1.18 2.72 -4.09
N ASP A 107 -1.42 3.81 -4.82
CA ASP A 107 -0.55 4.29 -5.91
C ASP A 107 0.84 4.73 -5.43
N SER A 108 0.96 5.08 -4.15
CA SER A 108 2.20 5.53 -3.53
C SER A 108 3.01 4.40 -2.88
N MET A 109 2.44 3.20 -2.70
CA MET A 109 3.06 2.11 -1.94
C MET A 109 4.37 1.62 -2.55
N ILE A 110 4.37 1.21 -3.81
CA ILE A 110 5.57 0.72 -4.50
C ILE A 110 6.59 1.85 -4.72
N PRO A 111 6.21 3.04 -5.23
CA PRO A 111 7.13 4.16 -5.34
C PRO A 111 7.79 4.56 -4.01
N GLY A 112 7.04 4.58 -2.92
CA GLY A 112 7.58 4.91 -1.60
C GLY A 112 8.49 3.83 -1.03
N LEU A 113 8.17 2.55 -1.26
CA LEU A 113 9.03 1.42 -0.89
C LEU A 113 10.38 1.51 -1.63
N THR A 114 10.36 1.76 -2.92
CA THR A 114 11.56 1.92 -3.76
C THR A 114 12.37 3.16 -3.35
N ALA A 115 11.70 4.24 -2.95
CA ALA A 115 12.33 5.47 -2.47
C ALA A 115 12.74 5.43 -0.98
N ASN A 116 12.70 4.27 -0.31
CA ASN A 116 13.03 4.06 1.10
C ASN A 116 12.20 4.91 2.09
N ARG A 117 10.97 5.32 1.72
CA ARG A 117 10.06 6.02 2.64
C ARG A 117 9.52 5.07 3.72
N TRP A 118 9.35 3.81 3.39
CA TRP A 118 9.02 2.69 4.27
C TRP A 118 9.81 1.46 3.88
N ASP A 119 9.72 0.43 4.69
CA ASP A 119 10.61 -0.74 4.60
C ASP A 119 9.87 -1.98 4.13
N MET A 120 8.59 -2.08 4.43
CA MET A 120 7.68 -3.13 3.99
C MET A 120 6.32 -2.51 3.64
N VAL A 121 5.55 -3.19 2.81
CA VAL A 121 4.13 -2.90 2.59
C VAL A 121 3.32 -4.04 3.17
N THR A 122 2.38 -3.74 4.08
CA THR A 122 1.46 -4.70 4.72
C THR A 122 0.06 -4.11 4.66
N ALA A 123 -0.50 -4.03 3.44
CA ALA A 123 -1.63 -3.16 3.16
C ALA A 123 -2.81 -3.86 2.48
N GLY A 124 -2.83 -5.19 2.38
CA GLY A 124 -3.75 -5.83 1.47
C GLY A 124 -3.43 -5.50 0.00
N MET A 125 -2.17 -5.19 -0.29
CA MET A 125 -1.75 -4.87 -1.65
C MET A 125 -1.73 -6.16 -2.48
N PHE A 126 -2.85 -6.47 -3.16
CA PHE A 126 -3.02 -7.73 -3.89
C PHE A 126 -1.95 -7.93 -4.96
N MET A 127 -1.52 -9.19 -5.07
CA MET A 127 -0.52 -9.63 -6.03
C MET A 127 -1.11 -9.62 -7.45
N ASP A 128 -0.31 -9.20 -8.39
CA ASP A 128 -0.53 -9.32 -9.83
C ASP A 128 0.82 -9.31 -10.54
N GLN A 129 0.83 -9.65 -11.82
CA GLN A 129 2.05 -9.74 -12.63
C GLN A 129 2.84 -8.41 -12.63
N ALA A 130 2.17 -7.27 -12.74
CA ALA A 130 2.80 -5.96 -12.81
C ALA A 130 3.47 -5.60 -11.48
N ARG A 131 2.80 -5.83 -10.33
CA ARG A 131 3.36 -5.57 -9.00
C ARG A 131 4.48 -6.55 -8.65
N CYS A 132 4.29 -7.84 -8.92
CA CYS A 132 5.30 -8.87 -8.67
C CYS A 132 6.59 -8.66 -9.48
N SER A 133 6.52 -7.96 -10.62
CA SER A 133 7.72 -7.54 -11.38
C SER A 133 8.51 -6.42 -10.70
N GLN A 134 7.92 -5.68 -9.76
CA GLN A 134 8.50 -4.49 -9.13
C GLN A 134 8.92 -4.71 -7.68
N VAL A 135 8.29 -5.66 -6.97
CA VAL A 135 8.55 -5.94 -5.56
C VAL A 135 8.64 -7.44 -5.31
N LEU A 136 9.23 -7.83 -4.17
CA LEU A 136 9.21 -9.20 -3.68
C LEU A 136 8.03 -9.35 -2.71
N TYR A 137 7.15 -10.30 -2.96
CA TYR A 137 6.13 -10.67 -1.98
C TYR A 137 6.58 -11.82 -1.09
N ALA A 138 6.11 -11.84 0.14
CA ALA A 138 6.12 -13.03 0.97
C ALA A 138 5.05 -14.03 0.50
N SER A 139 5.05 -15.24 1.09
CA SER A 139 3.98 -16.24 0.88
C SER A 139 2.61 -15.64 1.25
N PRO A 140 1.54 -15.87 0.47
CA PRO A 140 0.24 -15.24 0.68
C PRO A 140 -0.31 -15.48 2.10
N VAL A 141 -0.83 -14.45 2.73
CA VAL A 141 -1.48 -14.55 4.05
C VAL A 141 -2.97 -14.23 3.98
N ILE A 142 -3.41 -13.59 2.90
CA ILE A 142 -4.81 -13.24 2.63
C ILE A 142 -5.19 -13.76 1.26
N VAL A 143 -6.40 -14.30 1.16
CA VAL A 143 -7.13 -14.56 -0.09
C VAL A 143 -8.48 -13.89 0.04
N SER A 144 -8.90 -13.17 -0.99
CA SER A 144 -10.10 -12.36 -0.97
C SER A 144 -10.92 -12.52 -2.24
N THR A 145 -12.13 -12.01 -2.19
CA THR A 145 -13.06 -11.86 -3.31
C THR A 145 -13.49 -10.41 -3.43
N GLU A 146 -13.92 -10.02 -4.62
CA GLU A 146 -14.39 -8.68 -4.93
C GLU A 146 -15.90 -8.65 -5.07
N SER A 147 -16.53 -7.54 -4.66
CA SER A 147 -17.97 -7.31 -4.79
C SER A 147 -18.24 -5.86 -5.18
N PHE A 148 -19.46 -5.60 -5.64
CA PHE A 148 -19.94 -4.23 -5.78
C PHE A 148 -20.69 -3.79 -4.52
N ALA A 149 -20.42 -2.56 -4.04
CA ALA A 149 -21.39 -1.80 -3.28
C ALA A 149 -22.32 -1.09 -4.27
N VAL A 150 -23.63 -1.24 -4.08
CA VAL A 150 -24.67 -0.67 -4.95
C VAL A 150 -25.74 0.02 -4.11
N PRO A 151 -26.51 0.96 -4.67
CA PRO A 151 -27.69 1.50 -3.99
C PRO A 151 -28.69 0.41 -3.65
N ALA A 152 -29.54 0.66 -2.65
CA ALA A 152 -30.56 -0.29 -2.18
C ALA A 152 -31.41 -0.82 -3.36
N GLY A 153 -31.60 -2.12 -3.42
CA GLY A 153 -32.32 -2.83 -4.47
C GLY A 153 -31.55 -3.00 -5.79
N ASN A 154 -30.25 -2.64 -5.82
CA ASN A 154 -29.38 -2.76 -7.02
C ASN A 154 -30.09 -2.31 -8.31
N PRO A 155 -30.44 -1.04 -8.46
CA PRO A 155 -31.34 -0.57 -9.52
C PRO A 155 -30.77 -0.76 -10.95
N LYS A 156 -29.47 -0.96 -11.08
CA LYS A 156 -28.79 -1.26 -12.35
C LYS A 156 -28.60 -2.76 -12.57
N GLY A 157 -28.91 -3.61 -11.57
CA GLY A 157 -28.75 -5.05 -11.65
C GLY A 157 -27.30 -5.50 -11.87
N LEU A 158 -26.32 -4.75 -11.33
CA LEU A 158 -24.89 -5.07 -11.49
C LEU A 158 -24.52 -6.29 -10.64
N THR A 159 -24.04 -7.33 -11.29
CA THR A 159 -23.61 -8.60 -10.64
C THR A 159 -22.32 -9.14 -11.23
N THR A 160 -21.88 -8.64 -12.37
CA THR A 160 -20.69 -9.07 -13.11
C THR A 160 -19.93 -7.86 -13.69
N ILE A 161 -18.69 -8.09 -14.09
CA ILE A 161 -17.92 -7.07 -14.86
C ILE A 161 -18.53 -6.88 -16.26
N ASP A 162 -19.09 -7.92 -16.84
CA ASP A 162 -19.81 -7.84 -18.11
C ASP A 162 -21.01 -6.86 -18.04
N ASP A 163 -21.73 -6.80 -16.91
CA ASP A 163 -22.78 -5.80 -16.69
C ASP A 163 -22.25 -4.37 -16.77
N VAL A 164 -21.06 -4.12 -16.22
CA VAL A 164 -20.39 -2.81 -16.29
C VAL A 164 -20.02 -2.46 -17.73
N MET A 165 -19.51 -3.43 -18.49
CA MET A 165 -19.14 -3.20 -19.89
C MET A 165 -20.35 -2.86 -20.77
N ASN A 166 -21.46 -3.55 -20.56
CA ASN A 166 -22.65 -3.49 -21.43
C ASN A 166 -23.67 -2.41 -21.08
N GLN A 167 -23.53 -1.73 -19.92
CA GLN A 167 -24.44 -0.68 -19.48
C GLN A 167 -23.73 0.68 -19.43
N ASP A 168 -24.50 1.77 -19.45
CA ASP A 168 -23.99 3.11 -19.19
C ASP A 168 -23.98 3.36 -17.67
N VAL A 169 -22.88 2.95 -17.03
CA VAL A 169 -22.68 3.02 -15.58
C VAL A 169 -21.28 3.51 -15.25
N GLN A 170 -21.15 4.12 -14.07
CA GLN A 170 -19.89 4.55 -13.47
C GLN A 170 -19.60 3.72 -12.22
N VAL A 171 -18.49 3.02 -12.21
CA VAL A 171 -18.05 2.18 -11.09
C VAL A 171 -16.80 2.77 -10.47
N ALA A 172 -16.93 3.27 -9.24
CA ALA A 172 -15.78 3.80 -8.51
C ALA A 172 -14.81 2.69 -8.12
N VAL A 173 -13.53 3.01 -8.23
CA VAL A 173 -12.40 2.17 -7.80
C VAL A 173 -11.37 3.04 -7.07
N LEU A 174 -10.45 2.45 -6.30
CA LEU A 174 -9.40 3.23 -5.67
C LEU A 174 -8.23 3.47 -6.64
N ALA A 175 -7.62 4.66 -6.55
CA ALA A 175 -6.45 5.00 -7.34
C ALA A 175 -5.29 4.01 -7.04
N GLY A 176 -4.71 3.41 -8.09
CA GLY A 176 -3.64 2.42 -7.96
C GLY A 176 -4.05 1.07 -7.38
N SER A 177 -5.35 0.82 -7.18
CA SER A 177 -5.84 -0.46 -6.65
C SER A 177 -5.70 -1.61 -7.66
N PHE A 178 -5.83 -2.83 -7.17
CA PHE A 178 -5.89 -4.04 -8.00
C PHE A 178 -7.16 -4.02 -8.86
N GLU A 179 -8.30 -3.62 -8.29
CA GLU A 179 -9.61 -3.60 -8.95
C GLU A 179 -9.60 -2.70 -10.17
N LEU A 180 -8.96 -1.51 -10.09
CA LEU A 180 -8.79 -0.62 -11.25
C LEU A 180 -8.06 -1.31 -12.38
N ARG A 181 -6.94 -1.98 -12.07
CA ARG A 181 -6.13 -2.63 -13.11
C ARG A 181 -6.81 -3.87 -13.67
N ALA A 182 -7.34 -4.73 -12.80
CA ALA A 182 -8.03 -5.95 -13.22
C ALA A 182 -9.28 -5.63 -14.08
N ALA A 183 -10.10 -4.66 -13.68
CA ALA A 183 -11.24 -4.23 -14.49
C ALA A 183 -10.82 -3.71 -15.87
N LYS A 184 -9.71 -2.96 -15.95
CA LYS A 184 -9.15 -2.50 -17.24
C LYS A 184 -8.64 -3.66 -18.09
N SER A 185 -7.95 -4.64 -17.52
CA SER A 185 -7.47 -5.82 -18.25
C SER A 185 -8.59 -6.72 -18.75
N LEU A 186 -9.71 -6.74 -18.03
CA LEU A 186 -10.95 -7.39 -18.46
C LEU A 186 -11.71 -6.60 -19.54
N GLY A 187 -11.24 -5.41 -19.92
CA GLY A 187 -11.78 -4.63 -21.02
C GLY A 187 -12.74 -3.51 -20.62
N VAL A 188 -12.92 -3.24 -19.31
CA VAL A 188 -13.74 -2.09 -18.87
C VAL A 188 -13.09 -0.78 -19.28
N PRO A 189 -13.78 0.11 -20.03
CA PRO A 189 -13.24 1.40 -20.42
C PRO A 189 -12.89 2.26 -19.20
N GLU A 190 -11.74 2.93 -19.24
CA GLU A 190 -11.29 3.80 -18.13
C GLU A 190 -12.30 4.92 -17.82
N SER A 191 -13.05 5.38 -18.84
CA SER A 191 -14.12 6.37 -18.67
C SER A 191 -15.27 5.92 -17.77
N LYS A 192 -15.39 4.61 -17.50
CA LYS A 192 -16.38 4.02 -16.58
C LYS A 192 -15.83 3.77 -15.18
N LEU A 193 -14.54 4.01 -14.95
CA LEU A 193 -13.81 3.72 -13.72
C LEU A 193 -13.29 5.00 -13.05
N PRO A 194 -14.16 5.89 -12.55
CA PRO A 194 -13.72 7.05 -11.78
C PRO A 194 -12.94 6.60 -10.54
N THR A 195 -11.78 7.21 -10.33
CA THR A 195 -10.87 6.83 -9.24
C THR A 195 -11.04 7.73 -8.01
N TYR A 196 -10.96 7.12 -6.83
CA TYR A 196 -11.04 7.78 -5.54
C TYR A 196 -9.80 7.47 -4.70
N PRO A 197 -9.44 8.35 -3.74
CA PRO A 197 -8.24 8.14 -2.91
C PRO A 197 -8.41 7.05 -1.85
N ALA A 198 -9.64 6.86 -1.33
CA ALA A 198 -9.93 5.89 -0.28
C ALA A 198 -11.38 5.37 -0.36
N ALA A 199 -11.67 4.24 0.28
CA ALA A 199 -12.98 3.60 0.28
C ALA A 199 -14.11 4.50 0.80
N PRO A 200 -13.97 5.27 1.90
CA PRO A 200 -15.02 6.19 2.36
C PRO A 200 -15.38 7.26 1.32
N ASP A 201 -14.39 7.77 0.55
CA ASP A 201 -14.63 8.78 -0.49
C ASP A 201 -15.42 8.20 -1.67
N ALA A 202 -15.10 6.95 -2.08
CA ALA A 202 -15.82 6.24 -3.12
C ALA A 202 -17.26 5.94 -2.71
N LEU A 203 -17.47 5.45 -1.49
CA LEU A 203 -18.80 5.17 -0.93
C LEU A 203 -19.62 6.44 -0.73
N GLN A 204 -19.00 7.57 -0.38
CA GLN A 204 -19.66 8.87 -0.38
C GLN A 204 -20.07 9.26 -1.80
N GLY A 205 -19.25 8.97 -2.81
CA GLY A 205 -19.60 9.16 -4.23
C GLY A 205 -20.84 8.36 -4.64
N LEU A 206 -20.97 7.13 -4.15
CA LEU A 206 -22.15 6.28 -4.34
C LEU A 206 -23.39 6.88 -3.66
N ALA A 207 -23.26 7.28 -2.40
CA ALA A 207 -24.35 7.87 -1.64
C ALA A 207 -24.89 9.18 -2.26
N ASP A 208 -23.98 9.97 -2.87
CA ASP A 208 -24.31 11.21 -3.57
C ASP A 208 -24.86 10.98 -5.00
N GLY A 209 -24.90 9.73 -5.48
CA GLY A 209 -25.32 9.39 -6.85
C GLY A 209 -24.34 9.85 -7.95
N ARG A 210 -23.08 10.07 -7.60
CA ARG A 210 -22.01 10.41 -8.57
C ARG A 210 -21.49 9.21 -9.32
N VAL A 211 -21.67 8.03 -8.74
CA VAL A 211 -21.33 6.72 -9.33
C VAL A 211 -22.48 5.74 -9.06
N ASP A 212 -22.57 4.70 -9.88
CA ASP A 212 -23.64 3.68 -9.81
C ASP A 212 -23.24 2.51 -8.90
N ALA A 213 -21.94 2.26 -8.76
CA ALA A 213 -21.39 1.23 -7.88
C ALA A 213 -19.98 1.60 -7.39
N VAL A 214 -19.49 0.87 -6.39
CA VAL A 214 -18.10 0.88 -5.94
C VAL A 214 -17.60 -0.56 -5.98
N LEU A 215 -16.47 -0.81 -6.64
CA LEU A 215 -15.81 -2.13 -6.69
C LEU A 215 -14.68 -2.15 -5.66
N LEU A 216 -14.81 -3.02 -4.67
CA LEU A 216 -13.85 -3.19 -3.57
C LEU A 216 -13.85 -4.66 -3.09
N PRO A 217 -12.84 -5.05 -2.30
CA PRO A 217 -12.85 -6.33 -1.62
C PRO A 217 -14.13 -6.52 -0.78
N THR A 218 -14.72 -7.71 -0.88
CA THR A 218 -15.99 -8.01 -0.19
C THR A 218 -15.95 -7.66 1.30
N LEU A 219 -14.86 -8.06 2.00
CA LEU A 219 -14.72 -7.79 3.44
C LEU A 219 -14.51 -6.31 3.75
N SER A 220 -13.88 -5.54 2.85
CA SER A 220 -13.81 -4.07 3.01
C SER A 220 -15.20 -3.44 2.97
N LEU A 221 -16.04 -3.88 2.03
CA LEU A 221 -17.42 -3.41 1.94
C LEU A 221 -18.25 -3.80 3.17
N GLU A 222 -18.08 -5.01 3.68
CA GLU A 222 -18.74 -5.47 4.91
C GLU A 222 -18.34 -4.59 6.11
N ALA A 223 -17.04 -4.33 6.28
CA ALA A 223 -16.53 -3.48 7.33
C ALA A 223 -17.06 -2.02 7.25
N GLU A 224 -17.17 -1.46 6.03
CA GLU A 224 -17.75 -0.13 5.83
C GLU A 224 -19.27 -0.12 6.09
N LYS A 225 -19.96 -1.20 5.74
CA LYS A 225 -21.39 -1.35 6.03
C LYS A 225 -21.68 -1.43 7.53
N GLU A 226 -20.85 -2.13 8.31
CA GLU A 226 -20.93 -2.20 9.77
C GLU A 226 -20.77 -0.83 10.44
N LYS A 227 -19.98 0.08 9.85
CA LYS A 227 -19.85 1.47 10.30
C LYS A 227 -21.06 2.35 9.99
N GLY A 228 -22.10 1.79 9.37
CA GLY A 228 -23.36 2.48 9.05
C GLY A 228 -23.48 2.86 7.57
N GLY A 229 -22.72 2.26 6.68
CA GLY A 229 -22.84 2.44 5.24
C GLY A 229 -24.23 2.08 4.71
N ASN A 230 -24.86 2.98 3.96
CA ASN A 230 -26.20 2.79 3.40
C ASN A 230 -26.09 2.34 1.93
N PHE A 231 -25.70 1.09 1.72
CA PHE A 231 -25.57 0.45 0.40
C PHE A 231 -25.83 -1.06 0.53
N GLU A 232 -26.08 -1.74 -0.56
CA GLU A 232 -26.10 -3.20 -0.63
C GLU A 232 -24.79 -3.73 -1.19
N ILE A 233 -24.38 -4.92 -0.76
CA ILE A 233 -23.19 -5.63 -1.26
C ILE A 233 -23.69 -6.77 -2.13
N THR A 234 -23.19 -6.86 -3.36
CA THR A 234 -23.50 -7.99 -4.25
C THR A 234 -22.84 -9.27 -3.74
N ALA A 235 -23.25 -10.42 -4.27
CA ALA A 235 -22.43 -11.62 -4.17
C ALA A 235 -21.02 -11.34 -4.75
N PRO A 236 -19.98 -12.07 -4.30
CA PRO A 236 -18.67 -12.01 -4.94
C PRO A 236 -18.74 -12.22 -6.44
N LEU A 237 -17.95 -11.45 -7.19
CA LEU A 237 -17.92 -11.48 -8.64
C LEU A 237 -17.22 -12.76 -9.12
N GLU A 238 -17.95 -13.64 -9.82
CA GLU A 238 -17.39 -14.90 -10.35
C GLU A 238 -16.50 -14.69 -11.58
N ASP A 239 -16.68 -13.58 -12.28
CA ASP A 239 -15.93 -13.18 -13.48
C ASP A 239 -14.74 -12.24 -13.15
N PHE A 240 -14.38 -12.12 -11.88
CA PHE A 240 -13.22 -11.35 -11.41
C PHE A 240 -12.14 -12.27 -10.85
N PRO A 241 -10.84 -11.96 -11.07
CA PRO A 241 -9.76 -12.84 -10.61
C PRO A 241 -9.74 -12.99 -9.09
N THR A 242 -9.39 -14.17 -8.62
CA THR A 242 -9.09 -14.39 -7.19
C THR A 242 -7.92 -13.52 -6.78
N THR A 243 -8.06 -12.84 -5.67
CA THR A 243 -7.07 -11.91 -5.12
C THR A 243 -6.37 -12.48 -3.90
N GLY A 244 -5.18 -12.02 -3.65
CA GLY A 244 -4.46 -12.38 -2.43
C GLY A 244 -3.27 -11.48 -2.20
N SER A 245 -2.89 -11.34 -0.95
CA SER A 245 -1.81 -10.44 -0.55
C SER A 245 -0.92 -11.01 0.54
N SER A 246 0.20 -10.38 0.74
CA SER A 246 1.17 -10.58 1.81
C SER A 246 2.09 -9.38 1.91
N ALA A 247 2.98 -9.39 2.90
CA ALA A 247 4.03 -8.40 3.01
C ALA A 247 4.85 -8.31 1.72
N ALA A 248 5.10 -7.07 1.26
CA ALA A 248 5.94 -6.80 0.10
C ALA A 248 7.20 -6.02 0.49
N PHE A 249 8.30 -6.34 -0.20
CA PHE A 249 9.66 -5.87 0.04
C PHE A 249 10.28 -5.31 -1.23
N ARG A 250 11.33 -4.50 -1.11
CA ARG A 250 12.15 -4.10 -2.26
C ARG A 250 12.81 -5.32 -2.90
N GLN A 251 13.04 -5.27 -4.20
CA GLN A 251 13.76 -6.35 -4.91
C GLN A 251 15.19 -6.55 -4.39
N THR A 252 15.77 -5.57 -3.72
CA THR A 252 17.09 -5.65 -3.09
C THR A 252 17.10 -6.34 -1.73
N ASP A 253 15.95 -6.49 -1.08
CA ASP A 253 15.81 -7.04 0.27
C ASP A 253 15.63 -8.58 0.28
N THR A 254 16.21 -9.29 -0.69
CA THR A 254 16.04 -10.75 -0.90
C THR A 254 16.42 -11.58 0.32
N GLU A 255 17.50 -11.23 1.02
CA GLU A 255 17.94 -11.96 2.21
C GLU A 255 16.94 -11.82 3.36
N PHE A 256 16.46 -10.59 3.61
CA PHE A 256 15.48 -10.35 4.66
C PHE A 256 14.14 -11.02 4.32
N GLN A 257 13.66 -10.86 3.09
CA GLN A 257 12.42 -11.50 2.61
C GLN A 257 12.50 -13.03 2.71
N GLY A 258 13.66 -13.63 2.41
CA GLY A 258 13.88 -15.07 2.59
C GLY A 258 13.72 -15.52 4.02
N LYS A 259 14.37 -14.84 4.99
CA LYS A 259 14.23 -15.11 6.43
C LYS A 259 12.79 -14.92 6.92
N TYR A 260 12.14 -13.84 6.47
CA TYR A 260 10.74 -13.56 6.77
C TYR A 260 9.83 -14.71 6.27
N ASN A 261 10.04 -15.18 5.04
CA ASN A 261 9.27 -16.28 4.48
C ASN A 261 9.45 -17.61 5.19
N GLU A 262 10.67 -17.92 5.65
CA GLU A 262 10.94 -19.12 6.46
C GLU A 262 10.14 -19.08 7.76
N GLU A 263 10.18 -17.95 8.46
CA GLU A 263 9.45 -17.77 9.70
C GLU A 263 7.92 -17.73 9.47
N LEU A 264 7.47 -17.04 8.43
CA LEU A 264 6.05 -17.01 8.04
C LEU A 264 5.53 -18.42 7.73
N LYS A 265 6.30 -19.24 7.03
CA LYS A 265 5.92 -20.62 6.72
C LYS A 265 5.72 -21.45 8.00
N ALA A 266 6.63 -21.33 8.97
CA ALA A 266 6.49 -21.97 10.27
C ALA A 266 5.29 -21.40 11.05
N PHE A 267 5.07 -20.08 10.99
CA PHE A 267 3.97 -19.41 11.65
C PHE A 267 2.60 -19.82 11.10
N LYS A 268 2.46 -20.02 9.80
CA LYS A 268 1.19 -20.45 9.14
C LYS A 268 0.66 -21.79 9.68
N GLU A 269 1.53 -22.64 10.24
CA GLU A 269 1.14 -23.93 10.83
C GLU A 269 0.68 -23.80 12.30
N THR A 270 0.69 -22.62 12.87
CA THR A 270 0.32 -22.40 14.28
C THR A 270 -1.17 -22.02 14.44
N PRO A 271 -1.77 -22.35 15.62
CA PRO A 271 -3.12 -21.87 15.95
C PRO A 271 -3.22 -20.34 16.05
N GLU A 272 -2.11 -19.66 16.35
CA GLU A 272 -2.06 -18.21 16.44
C GLU A 272 -2.30 -17.53 15.08
N PHE A 273 -1.71 -18.05 14.00
CA PHE A 273 -1.97 -17.58 12.65
C PHE A 273 -3.46 -17.68 12.30
N GLU A 274 -4.07 -18.82 12.61
CA GLU A 274 -5.50 -19.06 12.38
C GLU A 274 -6.35 -18.06 13.17
N ALA A 275 -6.06 -17.90 14.48
CA ALA A 275 -6.78 -16.96 15.33
C ALA A 275 -6.67 -15.49 14.84
N ILE A 276 -5.51 -15.07 14.32
CA ILE A 276 -5.35 -13.74 13.75
C ILE A 276 -6.25 -13.58 12.51
N LEU A 277 -6.23 -14.52 11.58
CA LEU A 277 -7.03 -14.42 10.36
C LEU A 277 -8.52 -14.49 10.65
N GLU A 278 -8.97 -15.42 11.49
CA GLU A 278 -10.37 -15.55 11.91
C GLU A 278 -10.90 -14.27 12.58
N LYS A 279 -10.09 -13.63 13.45
CA LYS A 279 -10.42 -12.35 14.08
C LYS A 279 -10.83 -11.29 13.05
N TRP A 280 -10.21 -11.33 11.87
CA TRP A 280 -10.43 -10.37 10.80
C TRP A 280 -11.33 -10.88 9.67
N GLY A 281 -11.93 -12.07 9.81
CA GLY A 281 -12.85 -12.66 8.83
C GLY A 281 -12.17 -13.38 7.66
N PHE A 282 -10.87 -13.63 7.72
CA PHE A 282 -10.13 -14.33 6.68
C PHE A 282 -9.96 -15.82 6.95
N SER A 283 -9.79 -16.60 5.88
CA SER A 283 -9.57 -18.04 5.95
C SER A 283 -8.08 -18.39 5.99
N ALA A 284 -7.62 -18.97 7.10
CA ALA A 284 -6.26 -19.50 7.19
C ALA A 284 -6.02 -20.64 6.21
N ASP A 285 -7.02 -21.49 5.95
CA ASP A 285 -6.93 -22.57 4.98
C ASP A 285 -6.76 -22.08 3.54
N ALA A 286 -7.45 -21.00 3.17
CA ALA A 286 -7.26 -20.36 1.86
C ALA A 286 -5.85 -19.79 1.74
N ALA A 287 -5.36 -19.11 2.78
CA ALA A 287 -4.00 -18.56 2.84
C ALA A 287 -2.91 -19.65 2.75
N ARG A 288 -3.11 -20.83 3.38
CA ARG A 288 -2.18 -21.95 3.31
C ARG A 288 -2.11 -22.59 1.91
N LYS A 289 -3.21 -22.58 1.16
CA LYS A 289 -3.31 -23.18 -0.18
C LYS A 289 -2.81 -22.26 -1.29
N ALA A 290 -2.97 -20.98 -1.13
CA ALA A 290 -2.57 -19.98 -2.13
C ALA A 290 -1.04 -19.93 -2.29
N THR A 291 -0.59 -19.74 -3.51
CA THR A 291 0.83 -19.58 -3.83
C THR A 291 1.11 -18.21 -4.43
N THR A 292 2.30 -17.67 -4.16
CA THR A 292 2.74 -16.41 -4.77
C THR A 292 2.81 -16.53 -6.30
N GLU A 293 3.19 -17.71 -6.83
CA GLU A 293 3.27 -17.95 -8.26
C GLU A 293 1.89 -17.82 -8.96
N GLU A 294 0.87 -18.43 -8.39
CA GLU A 294 -0.50 -18.33 -8.92
C GLU A 294 -1.03 -16.89 -8.87
N LEU A 295 -0.89 -16.22 -7.72
CA LEU A 295 -1.39 -14.86 -7.57
C LEU A 295 -0.60 -13.84 -8.41
N CYS A 296 0.70 -14.03 -8.57
CA CYS A 296 1.53 -13.20 -9.45
C CYS A 296 1.31 -13.47 -10.94
N SER A 297 0.64 -14.57 -11.32
CA SER A 297 0.30 -14.85 -12.72
C SER A 297 -0.95 -14.08 -13.18
N VAL A 298 -1.69 -13.47 -12.27
CA VAL A 298 -2.89 -12.70 -12.59
C VAL A 298 -2.51 -11.47 -13.42
N GLU A 299 -3.05 -11.39 -14.64
CA GLU A 299 -2.89 -10.24 -15.51
C GLU A 299 -3.84 -9.12 -15.05
N ALA A 300 -3.33 -8.15 -14.34
CA ALA A 300 -4.05 -6.95 -13.94
C ALA A 300 -3.26 -5.71 -14.36
N GLY A 301 -3.33 -5.37 -15.65
CA GLY A 301 -2.73 -4.15 -16.24
C GLY A 301 -1.43 -4.35 -16.97
#